data_c8099fcf00f62b40c317016a17059df0
#
_entry.id   c8099fcf00f62b40c317016a17059df0
#
_cell.length_a   1.000
_cell.length_b   1.000
_cell.length_c   1.000
_cell.angle_alpha   90.00
_cell.angle_beta   90.00
_cell.angle_gamma   90.00
#
_symmetry.space_group_name_H-M   'P 1'
#
loop_
_entity.id
_entity.type
_entity.pdbx_description
1 polymer ?
#
loop_
_entity_poly.entity_id
_entity_poly.type
_entity_poly.pdbx_seq_one_letter_code
_entity_poly.pdbx_strand_id
1 'polypeptide(L)'
;MADAAIQGHDHEDNRGFFTRWFMSTNHKDIGILYLFTAGLVGFISVAFTVFMRIELMQPGVQHMCMEGARLFADAASTCTPNGHLWNVLITYHGILMMFFVVIPALFGGFGNYFMPLQIGAPDMAFPRMNNLSYWLFVAGSALGVASMLAPGGNGQLGSGVGWVMYPPLSTSEGGFSMDLAIFAVHVSGASSILGAINIITTFLNMRAPGMTLHKVPLFAWSIFVTAWLILLALPVLAGAITMLLMDRNFGTTFFQPGGGGDPVLYQHILWFFGHPEVYIIIIPAFGIISHIISTFSRKPIFGYLPMVYAMVAIGVLGFVVWAHHMYTVGMSLTQQSYFMMATMVIAVPTGVKIFSWIATMWGGSVEFKTPMLWALGFLFLFTVGGVTGIVLSQAGVDRVYHDTYYVVAHFHYVMSLGAVFGIFAGIYFYFPKMSGKMYPEWAGKLHFWTMFIGANITFFPQHFLGRQGMPRRYIDYPEAFATWNYVSSWGAFLSFASFLFFIGVIFYSLIWGRKCTEANPWNEYADTLEWTLPSPPPEHTFETLPKQSEWDKTPAH
;
A
#
# COMPACT_ATOMS: atom_id res chain seq x y z
N MET A 1 19.93 -6.45 -41.14
CA MET A 1 20.20 -5.01 -41.25
C MET A 1 19.41 -4.34 -40.19
N ALA A 2 19.98 -4.19 -39.00
CA ALA A 2 19.47 -3.38 -37.91
C ALA A 2 20.60 -3.09 -36.93
N ASP A 3 21.64 -2.43 -37.44
CA ASP A 3 22.63 -1.74 -36.62
C ASP A 3 22.47 -0.24 -36.83
N ALA A 4 21.36 0.30 -36.34
CA ALA A 4 21.29 1.70 -35.98
C ALA A 4 21.74 1.77 -34.52
N ALA A 5 23.07 1.89 -34.33
CA ALA A 5 23.64 2.27 -33.06
C ALA A 5 22.94 3.54 -32.58
N ILE A 6 22.13 3.40 -31.53
CA ILE A 6 21.65 4.51 -30.72
C ILE A 6 22.91 5.11 -30.11
N GLN A 7 23.45 6.17 -30.74
CA GLN A 7 24.46 7.01 -30.13
C GLN A 7 23.77 7.63 -28.89
N GLY A 8 24.08 7.04 -27.73
CA GLY A 8 23.76 7.67 -26.46
C GLY A 8 24.48 9.00 -26.38
N HIS A 9 23.79 10.08 -26.71
CA HIS A 9 24.18 11.37 -26.19
C HIS A 9 23.99 11.26 -24.67
N ASP A 10 25.11 11.23 -23.94
CA ASP A 10 25.15 11.48 -22.51
C ASP A 10 24.59 12.89 -22.28
N HIS A 11 23.28 13.04 -22.26
CA HIS A 11 22.63 14.22 -21.69
C HIS A 11 22.78 14.09 -20.17
N GLU A 12 23.98 14.46 -19.68
CA GLU A 12 24.17 14.70 -18.26
C GLU A 12 23.09 15.73 -17.83
N ASP A 13 22.28 15.32 -16.85
CA ASP A 13 21.32 16.22 -16.23
C ASP A 13 22.10 17.35 -15.53
N ASN A 14 22.25 18.46 -16.21
CA ASN A 14 23.02 19.62 -15.75
C ASN A 14 22.28 20.44 -14.67
N ARG A 15 21.08 19.99 -14.23
CA ARG A 15 20.35 20.67 -13.17
C ARG A 15 21.07 20.50 -11.84
N GLY A 16 21.25 21.58 -11.09
CA GLY A 16 21.78 21.54 -9.73
C GLY A 16 20.88 20.66 -8.83
N PHE A 17 21.48 20.06 -7.79
CA PHE A 17 20.76 19.17 -6.85
C PHE A 17 19.44 19.76 -6.35
N PHE A 18 19.41 21.02 -5.93
CA PHE A 18 18.22 21.68 -5.43
C PHE A 18 17.13 21.80 -6.50
N THR A 19 17.47 22.24 -7.69
CA THR A 19 16.52 22.38 -8.81
C THR A 19 15.92 21.04 -9.20
N ARG A 20 16.74 19.98 -9.27
CA ARG A 20 16.28 18.65 -9.62
C ARG A 20 15.34 18.06 -8.57
N TRP A 21 15.66 18.12 -7.29
CA TRP A 21 14.92 17.38 -6.27
C TRP A 21 13.82 18.18 -5.59
N PHE A 22 13.88 19.51 -5.61
CA PHE A 22 12.86 20.35 -4.97
C PHE A 22 11.93 21.04 -5.96
N MET A 23 12.34 21.23 -7.20
CA MET A 23 11.57 22.00 -8.19
C MET A 23 11.24 21.19 -9.46
N SER A 24 11.56 19.89 -9.49
CA SER A 24 11.32 19.05 -10.66
C SER A 24 9.84 18.91 -10.96
N THR A 25 9.49 19.05 -12.22
CA THR A 25 8.17 18.70 -12.74
C THR A 25 8.19 17.36 -13.50
N ASN A 26 9.37 16.74 -13.65
CA ASN A 26 9.54 15.47 -14.34
C ASN A 26 8.90 14.32 -13.54
N HIS A 27 8.04 13.55 -14.18
CA HIS A 27 7.30 12.47 -13.53
C HIS A 27 8.18 11.38 -12.92
N LYS A 28 9.39 11.13 -13.48
CA LYS A 28 10.33 10.12 -12.97
C LYS A 28 10.97 10.58 -11.66
N ASP A 29 11.46 11.81 -11.60
CA ASP A 29 12.03 12.39 -10.38
C ASP A 29 10.96 12.42 -9.26
N ILE A 30 9.73 12.84 -9.58
CA ILE A 30 8.61 12.87 -8.64
C ILE A 30 8.28 11.45 -8.16
N GLY A 31 8.28 10.45 -9.04
CA GLY A 31 8.08 9.06 -8.66
C GLY A 31 9.13 8.56 -7.66
N ILE A 32 10.41 8.89 -7.86
CA ILE A 32 11.50 8.56 -6.92
C ILE A 32 11.29 9.26 -5.58
N LEU A 33 10.91 10.54 -5.59
CA LEU A 33 10.63 11.30 -4.37
C LEU A 33 9.49 10.70 -3.55
N TYR A 34 8.41 10.24 -4.20
CA TYR A 34 7.33 9.52 -3.53
C TYR A 34 7.81 8.22 -2.90
N LEU A 35 8.60 7.41 -3.62
CA LEU A 35 9.16 6.15 -3.09
C LEU A 35 10.08 6.39 -1.90
N PHE A 36 10.94 7.40 -1.97
CA PHE A 36 11.85 7.75 -0.90
C PHE A 36 11.10 8.22 0.36
N THR A 37 10.17 9.15 0.21
CA THR A 37 9.38 9.68 1.34
C THR A 37 8.50 8.60 1.96
N ALA A 38 7.83 7.78 1.15
CA ALA A 38 7.04 6.66 1.63
C ALA A 38 7.92 5.63 2.36
N GLY A 39 9.12 5.36 1.88
CA GLY A 39 10.09 4.49 2.54
C GLY A 39 10.53 5.02 3.91
N LEU A 40 10.77 6.32 4.03
CA LEU A 40 11.12 6.97 5.30
C LEU A 40 9.98 6.88 6.33
N VAL A 41 8.76 7.24 5.91
CA VAL A 41 7.57 7.13 6.78
C VAL A 41 7.30 5.66 7.14
N GLY A 42 7.52 4.76 6.19
CA GLY A 42 7.39 3.31 6.41
C GLY A 42 8.35 2.78 7.47
N PHE A 43 9.59 3.25 7.47
CA PHE A 43 10.56 2.90 8.51
C PHE A 43 10.07 3.30 9.91
N ILE A 44 9.56 4.52 10.06
CA ILE A 44 9.01 5.02 11.33
C ILE A 44 7.82 4.15 11.78
N SER A 45 6.89 3.89 10.87
CA SER A 45 5.67 3.12 11.17
C SER A 45 5.96 1.65 11.53
N VAL A 46 6.93 1.03 10.85
CA VAL A 46 7.36 -0.35 11.17
C VAL A 46 8.07 -0.42 12.52
N ALA A 47 8.86 0.60 12.89
CA ALA A 47 9.50 0.64 14.22
C ALA A 47 8.46 0.60 15.35
N PHE A 48 7.29 1.22 15.18
CA PHE A 48 6.20 1.11 16.17
C PHE A 48 5.74 -0.33 16.37
N THR A 49 5.63 -1.11 15.27
CA THR A 49 5.19 -2.51 15.38
C THR A 49 6.18 -3.38 16.11
N VAL A 50 7.48 -3.11 15.96
CA VAL A 50 8.52 -3.81 16.72
C VAL A 50 8.34 -3.56 18.21
N PHE A 51 8.14 -2.30 18.61
CA PHE A 51 7.92 -1.95 19.99
C PHE A 51 6.64 -2.56 20.57
N MET A 52 5.54 -2.55 19.78
CA MET A 52 4.31 -3.24 20.16
C MET A 52 4.52 -4.77 20.30
N ARG A 53 5.34 -5.39 19.45
CA ARG A 53 5.61 -6.83 19.53
C ARG A 53 6.54 -7.20 20.69
N ILE A 54 7.42 -6.29 21.11
CA ILE A 54 8.21 -6.45 22.35
C ILE A 54 7.24 -6.50 23.56
N GLU A 55 6.28 -5.58 23.64
CA GLU A 55 5.28 -5.56 24.72
C GLU A 55 4.43 -6.84 24.75
N LEU A 56 3.93 -7.27 23.59
CA LEU A 56 3.07 -8.45 23.49
C LEU A 56 3.81 -9.79 23.52
N MET A 57 5.12 -9.80 23.76
CA MET A 57 5.89 -11.05 23.79
C MET A 57 5.56 -11.92 25.01
N GLN A 58 5.18 -11.29 26.12
CA GLN A 58 4.79 -11.94 27.37
C GLN A 58 3.52 -11.29 27.95
N PRO A 59 2.69 -12.02 28.71
CA PRO A 59 1.58 -11.43 29.45
C PRO A 59 2.05 -10.42 30.49
N GLY A 60 1.21 -9.44 30.79
CA GLY A 60 1.52 -8.31 31.64
C GLY A 60 2.26 -7.19 30.91
N VAL A 61 2.19 -5.96 31.43
CA VAL A 61 2.85 -4.80 30.81
C VAL A 61 4.24 -4.62 31.40
N GLN A 62 5.29 -4.63 30.54
CA GLN A 62 6.67 -4.53 30.99
C GLN A 62 7.45 -3.36 30.38
N HIS A 63 7.07 -2.89 29.21
CA HIS A 63 7.85 -1.94 28.40
C HIS A 63 7.16 -0.59 28.25
N MET A 64 5.82 -0.57 28.14
CA MET A 64 5.03 0.66 27.96
C MET A 64 4.46 1.14 29.29
N CYS A 65 5.31 1.76 30.09
CA CYS A 65 4.98 2.20 31.45
C CYS A 65 4.75 3.71 31.52
N MET A 66 3.89 4.16 32.46
CA MET A 66 3.69 5.60 32.74
C MET A 66 4.97 6.28 33.23
N GLU A 67 5.83 5.54 33.86
CA GLU A 67 7.15 5.99 34.35
C GLU A 67 8.16 6.18 33.22
N GLY A 68 7.81 5.79 32.00
CA GLY A 68 8.60 5.88 30.77
C GLY A 68 8.66 4.59 29.99
N ALA A 69 8.70 4.72 28.66
CA ALA A 69 8.87 3.58 27.77
C ALA A 69 10.32 3.04 27.90
N ARG A 70 10.47 1.69 27.91
CA ARG A 70 11.77 1.03 28.06
C ARG A 70 11.90 -0.16 27.12
N LEU A 71 13.09 -0.36 26.57
CA LEU A 71 13.36 -1.49 25.67
C LEU A 71 13.66 -2.79 26.43
N PHE A 72 14.21 -2.68 27.63
CA PHE A 72 14.54 -3.83 28.46
C PHE A 72 13.72 -3.76 29.75
N ALA A 73 13.00 -4.84 30.04
CA ALA A 73 12.26 -4.96 31.30
C ALA A 73 13.23 -5.16 32.46
N ASP A 74 13.04 -4.39 33.53
CA ASP A 74 13.72 -4.57 34.79
C ASP A 74 12.72 -5.13 35.81
N ALA A 75 12.95 -6.37 36.24
CA ALA A 75 12.07 -7.06 37.19
C ALA A 75 11.94 -6.35 38.55
N ALA A 76 12.88 -5.49 38.89
CA ALA A 76 12.88 -4.73 40.14
C ALA A 76 12.11 -3.40 40.04
N SER A 77 11.78 -2.93 38.85
CA SER A 77 11.10 -1.65 38.65
C SER A 77 9.59 -1.82 38.47
N THR A 78 8.80 -0.96 39.11
CA THR A 78 7.36 -0.87 38.91
C THR A 78 7.04 -0.41 37.49
N CYS A 79 6.02 -1.00 36.86
CA CYS A 79 5.51 -0.59 35.59
C CYS A 79 3.99 -0.38 35.70
N THR A 80 3.57 0.88 35.71
CA THR A 80 2.14 1.22 35.59
C THR A 80 1.76 1.23 34.13
N PRO A 81 0.79 0.42 33.67
CA PRO A 81 0.45 0.32 32.24
C PRO A 81 0.10 1.69 31.62
N ASN A 82 0.77 2.03 30.50
CA ASN A 82 0.45 3.21 29.70
C ASN A 82 -0.40 2.84 28.48
N GLY A 83 -1.68 2.64 28.69
CA GLY A 83 -2.62 2.31 27.62
C GLY A 83 -2.77 3.43 26.58
N HIS A 84 -2.52 4.70 26.94
CA HIS A 84 -2.55 5.80 25.98
C HIS A 84 -1.41 5.69 24.97
N LEU A 85 -0.17 5.48 25.41
CA LEU A 85 0.98 5.26 24.52
C LEU A 85 0.72 4.09 23.56
N TRP A 86 0.19 2.97 24.09
CA TRP A 86 -0.21 1.83 23.27
C TRP A 86 -1.20 2.22 22.17
N ASN A 87 -2.27 2.94 22.53
CA ASN A 87 -3.29 3.39 21.59
C ASN A 87 -2.72 4.37 20.55
N VAL A 88 -1.82 5.26 20.94
CA VAL A 88 -1.11 6.17 20.03
C VAL A 88 -0.31 5.38 18.99
N LEU A 89 0.50 4.40 19.41
CA LEU A 89 1.31 3.60 18.49
C LEU A 89 0.45 2.84 17.47
N ILE A 90 -0.66 2.23 17.92
CA ILE A 90 -1.60 1.56 17.02
C ILE A 90 -2.25 2.54 16.04
N THR A 91 -2.68 3.69 16.53
CA THR A 91 -3.35 4.71 15.73
C THR A 91 -2.45 5.19 14.61
N TYR A 92 -1.21 5.58 14.94
CA TYR A 92 -0.29 6.13 13.96
C TYR A 92 0.35 5.06 13.07
N HIS A 93 0.55 3.83 13.57
CA HIS A 93 0.90 2.73 12.67
C HIS A 93 -0.16 2.59 11.55
N GLY A 94 -1.45 2.59 11.90
CA GLY A 94 -2.53 2.50 10.92
C GLY A 94 -2.55 3.69 9.95
N ILE A 95 -2.60 4.92 10.46
CA ILE A 95 -2.65 6.14 9.64
C ILE A 95 -1.45 6.24 8.71
N LEU A 96 -0.23 6.03 9.22
CA LEU A 96 0.98 6.18 8.42
C LEU A 96 1.07 5.10 7.33
N MET A 97 0.79 3.83 7.66
CA MET A 97 0.88 2.75 6.67
C MET A 97 -0.15 2.89 5.55
N MET A 98 -1.39 3.26 5.87
CA MET A 98 -2.47 3.37 4.90
C MET A 98 -2.29 4.58 3.99
N PHE A 99 -2.18 5.78 4.56
CA PHE A 99 -2.23 7.04 3.81
C PHE A 99 -0.86 7.56 3.36
N PHE A 100 0.23 7.19 4.05
CA PHE A 100 1.54 7.80 3.81
C PHE A 100 2.62 6.81 3.35
N VAL A 101 2.34 5.52 3.29
CA VAL A 101 3.31 4.50 2.83
C VAL A 101 2.81 3.78 1.59
N VAL A 102 1.78 2.94 1.71
CA VAL A 102 1.44 1.98 0.65
C VAL A 102 0.84 2.67 -0.57
N ILE A 103 -0.15 3.54 -0.38
CA ILE A 103 -0.76 4.30 -1.49
C ILE A 103 0.27 5.20 -2.17
N PRO A 104 1.04 6.05 -1.45
CA PRO A 104 2.06 6.87 -2.07
C PRO A 104 3.16 6.08 -2.79
N ALA A 105 3.60 4.95 -2.25
CA ALA A 105 4.61 4.13 -2.92
C ALA A 105 4.10 3.53 -4.24
N LEU A 106 2.93 2.92 -4.23
CA LEU A 106 2.38 2.23 -5.40
C LEU A 106 1.81 3.21 -6.44
N PHE A 107 0.97 4.12 -6.01
CA PHE A 107 0.30 5.06 -6.89
C PHE A 107 1.16 6.29 -7.20
N GLY A 108 1.68 6.95 -6.18
CA GLY A 108 2.54 8.13 -6.31
C GLY A 108 3.94 7.81 -6.85
N GLY A 109 4.55 6.72 -6.39
CA GLY A 109 5.88 6.28 -6.80
C GLY A 109 5.88 5.56 -8.14
N PHE A 110 5.48 4.30 -8.14
CA PHE A 110 5.49 3.50 -9.37
C PHE A 110 4.53 4.03 -10.43
N GLY A 111 3.33 4.52 -10.05
CA GLY A 111 2.36 5.07 -10.97
C GLY A 111 2.92 6.26 -11.75
N ASN A 112 3.50 7.25 -11.07
CA ASN A 112 4.13 8.40 -11.73
C ASN A 112 5.32 7.99 -12.60
N TYR A 113 6.17 7.08 -12.09
CA TYR A 113 7.37 6.71 -12.83
C TYR A 113 7.05 5.92 -14.10
N PHE A 114 6.21 4.89 -14.03
CA PHE A 114 6.07 3.89 -15.08
C PHE A 114 4.84 4.03 -15.95
N MET A 115 3.72 4.57 -15.45
CA MET A 115 2.50 4.67 -16.27
C MET A 115 2.72 5.53 -17.53
N PRO A 116 3.34 6.73 -17.46
CA PRO A 116 3.64 7.51 -18.68
C PRO A 116 4.58 6.78 -19.62
N LEU A 117 5.63 6.12 -19.10
CA LEU A 117 6.57 5.34 -19.92
C LEU A 117 5.84 4.23 -20.69
N GLN A 118 4.97 3.49 -20.01
CA GLN A 118 4.26 2.35 -20.59
C GLN A 118 3.23 2.74 -21.64
N ILE A 119 2.65 3.92 -21.54
CA ILE A 119 1.69 4.41 -22.55
C ILE A 119 2.34 5.26 -23.63
N GLY A 120 3.66 5.49 -23.55
CA GLY A 120 4.40 6.30 -24.52
C GLY A 120 4.20 7.81 -24.39
N ALA A 121 3.76 8.28 -23.22
CA ALA A 121 3.65 9.70 -22.93
C ALA A 121 5.02 10.30 -22.55
N PRO A 122 5.37 11.50 -23.04
CA PRO A 122 6.65 12.14 -22.71
C PRO A 122 6.73 12.62 -21.26
N ASP A 123 5.61 13.00 -20.66
CA ASP A 123 5.44 13.36 -19.25
C ASP A 123 3.95 13.25 -18.87
N MET A 124 3.60 13.60 -17.64
CA MET A 124 2.22 13.75 -17.18
C MET A 124 1.53 14.94 -17.85
N ALA A 125 0.19 14.88 -17.98
CA ALA A 125 -0.60 15.96 -18.60
C ALA A 125 -0.43 17.31 -17.88
N PHE A 126 -0.27 17.29 -16.56
CA PHE A 126 -0.13 18.49 -15.72
C PHE A 126 1.12 18.40 -14.84
N PRO A 127 2.34 18.67 -15.37
CA PRO A 127 3.58 18.45 -14.63
C PRO A 127 3.70 19.31 -13.35
N ARG A 128 3.23 20.57 -13.39
CA ARG A 128 3.24 21.46 -12.21
C ARG A 128 2.29 20.98 -11.12
N MET A 129 1.12 20.46 -11.50
CA MET A 129 0.16 19.88 -10.57
C MET A 129 0.73 18.60 -9.94
N ASN A 130 1.53 17.84 -10.69
CA ASN A 130 2.23 16.66 -10.18
C ASN A 130 3.25 17.04 -9.08
N ASN A 131 4.04 18.08 -9.30
CA ASN A 131 4.95 18.62 -8.27
C ASN A 131 4.18 19.11 -7.04
N LEU A 132 3.08 19.85 -7.21
CA LEU A 132 2.23 20.30 -6.11
C LEU A 132 1.66 19.11 -5.32
N SER A 133 1.19 18.06 -6.01
CA SER A 133 0.69 16.82 -5.40
C SER A 133 1.76 16.22 -4.48
N TYR A 134 3.01 16.10 -4.93
CA TYR A 134 4.10 15.59 -4.11
C TYR A 134 4.34 16.46 -2.86
N TRP A 135 4.40 17.79 -2.98
CA TRP A 135 4.65 18.65 -1.82
C TRP A 135 3.49 18.68 -0.83
N LEU A 136 2.26 18.52 -1.28
CA LEU A 136 1.13 18.28 -0.39
C LEU A 136 1.26 16.95 0.36
N PHE A 137 1.73 15.90 -0.29
CA PHE A 137 2.02 14.63 0.38
C PHE A 137 3.10 14.78 1.46
N VAL A 138 4.18 15.50 1.18
CA VAL A 138 5.23 15.80 2.17
C VAL A 138 4.67 16.61 3.35
N ALA A 139 3.89 17.66 3.06
CA ALA A 139 3.24 18.46 4.10
C ALA A 139 2.28 17.63 4.96
N GLY A 140 1.45 16.80 4.34
CA GLY A 140 0.57 15.87 5.05
C GLY A 140 1.35 14.88 5.94
N SER A 141 2.46 14.34 5.43
CA SER A 141 3.34 13.45 6.19
C SER A 141 3.96 14.16 7.40
N ALA A 142 4.42 15.38 7.21
CA ALA A 142 4.96 16.20 8.30
C ALA A 142 3.90 16.52 9.37
N LEU A 143 2.68 16.85 8.96
CA LEU A 143 1.54 17.05 9.88
C LEU A 143 1.20 15.76 10.63
N GLY A 144 1.22 14.60 9.95
CA GLY A 144 1.00 13.30 10.56
C GLY A 144 2.01 12.98 11.66
N VAL A 145 3.29 13.24 11.41
CA VAL A 145 4.36 13.09 12.42
C VAL A 145 4.22 14.14 13.53
N ALA A 146 3.95 15.41 13.19
CA ALA A 146 3.75 16.47 14.18
C ALA A 146 2.57 16.19 15.10
N SER A 147 1.50 15.60 14.59
CA SER A 147 0.33 15.24 15.41
C SER A 147 0.65 14.23 16.50
N MET A 148 1.63 13.34 16.30
CA MET A 148 2.07 12.41 17.35
C MET A 148 2.76 13.11 18.54
N LEU A 149 3.37 14.26 18.28
CA LEU A 149 4.11 15.05 19.25
C LEU A 149 3.28 16.21 19.83
N ALA A 150 2.07 16.40 19.30
CA ALA A 150 1.15 17.43 19.78
C ALA A 150 0.37 16.98 21.01
N PRO A 151 -0.13 17.92 21.83
CA PRO A 151 -0.97 17.59 22.99
C PRO A 151 -2.20 16.76 22.59
N GLY A 152 -2.30 15.56 23.15
CA GLY A 152 -3.47 14.69 23.09
C GLY A 152 -4.42 14.90 24.25
N GLY A 153 -5.26 13.91 24.53
CA GLY A 153 -6.07 13.92 25.74
C GLY A 153 -5.27 13.67 27.00
N ASN A 154 -5.78 14.10 28.16
CA ASN A 154 -5.24 13.75 29.49
C ASN A 154 -3.78 14.16 29.74
N GLY A 155 -3.31 15.23 29.12
CA GLY A 155 -1.95 15.73 29.31
C GLY A 155 -0.83 14.89 28.67
N GLN A 156 -1.17 13.88 27.88
CA GLN A 156 -0.25 13.05 27.12
C GLN A 156 -0.14 13.50 25.66
N LEU A 157 0.92 13.07 24.97
CA LEU A 157 1.14 13.39 23.57
C LEU A 157 0.45 12.36 22.65
N GLY A 158 0.02 12.83 21.48
CA GLY A 158 -0.59 12.00 20.46
C GLY A 158 -2.07 11.70 20.69
N SER A 159 -2.75 11.27 19.63
CA SER A 159 -4.14 10.83 19.68
C SER A 159 -4.22 9.31 19.66
N GLY A 160 -4.90 8.70 20.62
CA GLY A 160 -5.05 7.26 20.78
C GLY A 160 -6.41 6.71 20.33
N VAL A 161 -7.09 7.38 19.38
CA VAL A 161 -8.49 7.05 19.00
C VAL A 161 -8.63 5.95 17.94
N GLY A 162 -7.52 5.44 17.42
CA GLY A 162 -7.50 4.49 16.30
C GLY A 162 -7.53 5.19 14.93
N TRP A 163 -7.03 4.52 13.89
CA TRP A 163 -6.87 5.10 12.55
C TRP A 163 -8.20 5.43 11.86
N VAL A 164 -9.29 4.75 12.23
CA VAL A 164 -10.65 5.01 11.72
C VAL A 164 -11.33 6.21 12.37
N MET A 165 -10.77 6.76 13.45
CA MET A 165 -11.23 7.98 14.10
C MET A 165 -12.72 7.96 14.47
N TYR A 166 -13.23 6.88 15.07
CA TYR A 166 -14.65 6.73 15.39
C TYR A 166 -15.14 7.67 16.50
N PRO A 167 -16.21 8.46 16.24
CA PRO A 167 -16.96 9.07 17.35
C PRO A 167 -17.73 7.98 18.14
N PRO A 168 -18.03 8.18 19.43
CA PRO A 168 -17.80 9.42 20.20
C PRO A 168 -16.38 9.58 20.74
N LEU A 169 -15.51 8.56 20.68
CA LEU A 169 -14.16 8.63 21.22
C LEU A 169 -13.36 9.77 20.58
N SER A 170 -13.40 9.90 19.26
CA SER A 170 -12.66 10.93 18.52
C SER A 170 -13.22 12.34 18.68
N THR A 171 -14.46 12.50 19.12
CA THR A 171 -15.04 13.82 19.42
C THR A 171 -14.69 14.29 20.84
N SER A 172 -14.51 13.38 21.80
CA SER A 172 -14.23 13.70 23.20
C SER A 172 -12.73 13.65 23.53
N GLU A 173 -11.97 12.80 22.85
CA GLU A 173 -10.57 12.52 23.16
C GLU A 173 -9.62 13.02 22.04
N GLY A 174 -8.33 12.93 22.31
CA GLY A 174 -7.27 13.17 21.32
C GLY A 174 -6.77 14.61 21.24
N GLY A 175 -7.40 15.57 21.90
CA GLY A 175 -6.92 16.97 21.98
C GLY A 175 -6.57 17.58 20.63
N PHE A 176 -5.63 18.53 20.61
CA PHE A 176 -5.14 19.18 19.37
C PHE A 176 -4.42 18.20 18.43
N SER A 177 -3.81 17.14 18.96
CA SER A 177 -3.23 16.05 18.17
C SER A 177 -4.20 15.46 17.16
N MET A 178 -5.46 15.24 17.58
CA MET A 178 -6.50 14.70 16.70
C MET A 178 -6.82 15.63 15.53
N ASP A 179 -6.91 16.93 15.79
CA ASP A 179 -7.20 17.92 14.73
C ASP A 179 -6.06 17.97 13.71
N LEU A 180 -4.80 17.92 14.16
CA LEU A 180 -3.65 17.80 13.26
C LEU A 180 -3.65 16.50 12.44
N ALA A 181 -4.05 15.37 13.03
CA ALA A 181 -4.19 14.11 12.31
C ALA A 181 -5.27 14.21 11.22
N ILE A 182 -6.39 14.84 11.50
CA ILE A 182 -7.44 15.12 10.50
C ILE A 182 -6.89 15.97 9.36
N PHE A 183 -6.18 17.06 9.66
CA PHE A 183 -5.54 17.90 8.63
C PHE A 183 -4.48 17.14 7.83
N ALA A 184 -3.69 16.26 8.45
CA ALA A 184 -2.73 15.42 7.75
C ALA A 184 -3.40 14.57 6.68
N VAL A 185 -4.52 13.91 7.03
CA VAL A 185 -5.29 13.08 6.09
C VAL A 185 -5.97 13.92 5.00
N HIS A 186 -6.49 15.12 5.32
CA HIS A 186 -7.05 16.04 4.32
C HIS A 186 -6.01 16.45 3.28
N VAL A 187 -4.84 16.90 3.74
CA VAL A 187 -3.76 17.38 2.85
C VAL A 187 -3.22 16.25 1.98
N SER A 188 -3.04 15.06 2.56
CA SER A 188 -2.66 13.86 1.81
C SER A 188 -3.75 13.42 0.82
N GLY A 189 -5.02 13.54 1.20
CA GLY A 189 -6.16 13.28 0.32
C GLY A 189 -6.20 14.24 -0.87
N ALA A 190 -5.99 15.53 -0.66
CA ALA A 190 -5.88 16.52 -1.72
C ALA A 190 -4.73 16.18 -2.68
N SER A 191 -3.56 15.81 -2.15
CA SER A 191 -2.44 15.31 -2.94
C SER A 191 -2.86 14.16 -3.87
N SER A 192 -3.51 13.15 -3.31
CA SER A 192 -3.92 11.94 -4.06
C SER A 192 -4.98 12.25 -5.12
N ILE A 193 -5.91 13.16 -4.86
CA ILE A 193 -6.92 13.60 -5.85
C ILE A 193 -6.25 14.32 -7.02
N LEU A 194 -5.31 15.23 -6.77
CA LEU A 194 -4.56 15.91 -7.83
C LEU A 194 -3.78 14.92 -8.69
N GLY A 195 -3.13 13.94 -8.05
CA GLY A 195 -2.46 12.84 -8.75
C GLY A 195 -3.41 12.00 -9.59
N ALA A 196 -4.59 11.69 -9.07
CA ALA A 196 -5.61 10.90 -9.78
C ALA A 196 -6.13 11.64 -11.02
N ILE A 197 -6.46 12.93 -10.92
CA ILE A 197 -6.87 13.75 -12.06
C ILE A 197 -5.78 13.75 -13.13
N ASN A 198 -4.52 13.91 -12.72
CA ASN A 198 -3.40 13.93 -13.64
C ASN A 198 -3.22 12.60 -14.37
N ILE A 199 -3.26 11.49 -13.64
CA ILE A 199 -3.15 10.13 -14.19
C ILE A 199 -4.29 9.82 -15.16
N ILE A 200 -5.54 10.13 -14.79
CA ILE A 200 -6.69 9.91 -15.67
C ILE A 200 -6.53 10.69 -16.98
N THR A 201 -6.16 11.97 -16.88
CA THR A 201 -5.99 12.83 -18.06
C THR A 201 -4.83 12.34 -18.93
N THR A 202 -3.71 11.97 -18.36
CA THR A 202 -2.54 11.44 -19.08
C THR A 202 -2.90 10.14 -19.78
N PHE A 203 -3.51 9.20 -19.06
CA PHE A 203 -3.91 7.90 -19.62
C PHE A 203 -4.90 8.04 -20.78
N LEU A 204 -5.89 8.90 -20.68
CA LEU A 204 -6.91 9.05 -21.72
C LEU A 204 -6.41 9.81 -22.95
N ASN A 205 -5.57 10.83 -22.77
CA ASN A 205 -5.25 11.79 -23.83
C ASN A 205 -3.84 11.66 -24.41
N MET A 206 -2.91 10.99 -23.71
CA MET A 206 -1.48 11.02 -24.08
C MET A 206 -0.92 9.65 -24.46
N ARG A 207 -1.76 8.66 -24.74
CA ARG A 207 -1.27 7.35 -25.22
C ARG A 207 -0.57 7.49 -26.57
N ALA A 208 0.45 6.67 -26.77
CA ALA A 208 1.16 6.57 -28.04
C ALA A 208 0.20 6.34 -29.22
N PRO A 209 0.46 6.94 -30.41
CA PRO A 209 -0.34 6.73 -31.60
C PRO A 209 -0.51 5.24 -31.93
N GLY A 210 -1.76 4.79 -32.07
CA GLY A 210 -2.11 3.39 -32.33
C GLY A 210 -2.32 2.53 -31.08
N MET A 211 -1.98 3.02 -29.87
CA MET A 211 -2.24 2.32 -28.62
C MET A 211 -3.71 2.45 -28.22
N THR A 212 -4.51 1.49 -28.64
CA THR A 212 -5.91 1.38 -28.21
C THR A 212 -5.98 0.90 -26.74
N LEU A 213 -7.12 1.07 -26.09
CA LEU A 213 -7.33 0.62 -24.71
C LEU A 213 -7.02 -0.88 -24.51
N HIS A 214 -7.29 -1.70 -25.52
CA HIS A 214 -7.02 -3.15 -25.47
C HIS A 214 -5.53 -3.52 -25.63
N LYS A 215 -4.65 -2.54 -25.83
CA LYS A 215 -3.20 -2.74 -25.95
C LYS A 215 -2.40 -2.09 -24.82
N VAL A 216 -3.09 -1.41 -23.91
CA VAL A 216 -2.43 -0.76 -22.75
C VAL A 216 -1.92 -1.80 -21.77
N PRO A 217 -0.68 -1.71 -21.29
CA PRO A 217 -0.12 -2.64 -20.31
C PRO A 217 -0.95 -2.75 -19.03
N LEU A 218 -0.97 -3.93 -18.41
CA LEU A 218 -1.80 -4.20 -17.22
C LEU A 218 -1.45 -3.31 -16.02
N PHE A 219 -0.19 -2.92 -15.88
CA PHE A 219 0.19 -2.00 -14.81
C PHE A 219 -0.41 -0.60 -15.05
N ALA A 220 -0.34 -0.09 -16.27
CA ALA A 220 -0.98 1.19 -16.59
C ALA A 220 -2.51 1.14 -16.37
N TRP A 221 -3.17 0.03 -16.73
CA TRP A 221 -4.58 -0.20 -16.39
C TRP A 221 -4.84 -0.21 -14.89
N SER A 222 -3.99 -0.87 -14.11
CA SER A 222 -4.15 -0.93 -12.65
C SER A 222 -4.08 0.46 -12.01
N ILE A 223 -3.15 1.30 -12.47
CA ILE A 223 -3.01 2.68 -12.00
C ILE A 223 -4.21 3.54 -12.44
N PHE A 224 -4.72 3.35 -13.66
CA PHE A 224 -5.90 4.07 -14.14
C PHE A 224 -7.17 3.72 -13.35
N VAL A 225 -7.42 2.44 -13.08
CA VAL A 225 -8.56 2.01 -12.23
C VAL A 225 -8.41 2.58 -10.81
N THR A 226 -7.21 2.51 -10.26
CA THR A 226 -6.91 3.08 -8.93
C THR A 226 -7.17 4.58 -8.88
N ALA A 227 -6.82 5.33 -9.93
CA ALA A 227 -7.07 6.77 -10.01
C ALA A 227 -8.58 7.09 -9.93
N TRP A 228 -9.43 6.31 -10.62
CA TRP A 228 -10.87 6.46 -10.50
C TRP A 228 -11.40 6.14 -9.11
N LEU A 229 -10.88 5.10 -8.46
CA LEU A 229 -11.27 4.79 -7.07
C LEU A 229 -10.91 5.94 -6.12
N ILE A 230 -9.71 6.50 -6.25
CA ILE A 230 -9.25 7.65 -5.47
C ILE A 230 -10.19 8.85 -5.67
N LEU A 231 -10.46 9.20 -6.93
CA LEU A 231 -11.27 10.37 -7.28
C LEU A 231 -12.70 10.29 -6.72
N LEU A 232 -13.27 9.09 -6.66
CA LEU A 232 -14.64 8.88 -6.19
C LEU A 232 -14.74 8.67 -4.68
N ALA A 233 -13.76 8.02 -4.06
CA ALA A 233 -13.82 7.63 -2.64
C ALA A 233 -13.28 8.71 -1.69
N LEU A 234 -12.18 9.38 -2.03
CA LEU A 234 -11.54 10.34 -1.13
C LEU A 234 -12.39 11.56 -0.77
N PRO A 235 -13.19 12.15 -1.69
CA PRO A 235 -14.09 13.26 -1.30
C PRO A 235 -15.10 12.85 -0.22
N VAL A 236 -15.54 11.59 -0.19
CA VAL A 236 -16.45 11.07 0.84
C VAL A 236 -15.76 10.98 2.20
N LEU A 237 -14.51 10.49 2.23
CA LEU A 237 -13.69 10.53 3.45
C LEU A 237 -13.48 11.96 3.94
N ALA A 238 -13.11 12.88 3.03
CA ALA A 238 -12.92 14.29 3.37
C ALA A 238 -14.19 14.87 4.02
N GLY A 239 -15.38 14.55 3.49
CA GLY A 239 -16.66 14.92 4.09
C GLY A 239 -16.84 14.37 5.51
N ALA A 240 -16.54 13.09 5.73
CA ALA A 240 -16.67 12.46 7.06
C ALA A 240 -15.78 13.14 8.11
N ILE A 241 -14.49 13.31 7.79
CA ILE A 241 -13.54 13.89 8.75
C ILE A 241 -13.68 15.42 8.88
N THR A 242 -14.29 16.10 7.90
CA THR A 242 -14.69 17.51 8.03
C THR A 242 -15.85 17.64 9.01
N MET A 243 -16.90 16.82 8.90
CA MET A 243 -18.00 16.80 9.88
C MET A 243 -17.50 16.47 11.29
N LEU A 244 -16.54 15.53 11.40
CA LEU A 244 -15.88 15.22 12.67
C LEU A 244 -15.14 16.44 13.24
N LEU A 245 -14.39 17.17 12.41
CA LEU A 245 -13.68 18.38 12.82
C LEU A 245 -14.65 19.46 13.30
N MET A 246 -15.82 19.57 12.67
CA MET A 246 -16.86 20.52 13.06
C MET A 246 -17.51 20.13 14.39
N ASP A 247 -17.79 18.85 14.62
CA ASP A 247 -18.30 18.36 15.92
C ASP A 247 -17.31 18.63 17.05
N ARG A 248 -16.00 18.53 16.77
CA ARG A 248 -14.93 18.80 17.74
C ARG A 248 -14.78 20.28 18.12
N ASN A 249 -14.88 21.18 17.15
CA ASN A 249 -14.41 22.55 17.29
C ASN A 249 -15.51 23.63 17.14
N PHE A 250 -16.67 23.30 16.55
CA PHE A 250 -17.71 24.26 16.21
C PHE A 250 -19.08 23.96 16.84
N GLY A 251 -19.15 22.98 17.75
CA GLY A 251 -20.36 22.63 18.47
C GLY A 251 -21.48 22.06 17.61
N THR A 252 -21.17 21.53 16.43
CA THR A 252 -22.12 20.73 15.64
C THR A 252 -22.32 19.36 16.28
N THR A 253 -23.36 18.65 15.90
CA THR A 253 -23.74 17.36 16.49
C THR A 253 -24.03 16.30 15.44
N PHE A 254 -23.27 16.26 14.36
CA PHE A 254 -23.45 15.27 13.29
C PHE A 254 -23.39 13.82 13.81
N PHE A 255 -22.52 13.55 14.78
CA PHE A 255 -22.26 12.23 15.32
C PHE A 255 -22.56 12.11 16.82
N GLN A 256 -23.20 13.11 17.42
CA GLN A 256 -23.54 13.12 18.85
C GLN A 256 -25.03 12.86 19.06
N PRO A 257 -25.44 11.73 19.69
CA PRO A 257 -26.84 11.37 19.87
C PRO A 257 -27.64 12.42 20.68
N GLY A 258 -27.01 13.05 21.67
CA GLY A 258 -27.65 14.10 22.48
C GLY A 258 -28.11 15.33 21.70
N GLY A 259 -27.54 15.57 20.52
CA GLY A 259 -27.93 16.65 19.59
C GLY A 259 -28.68 16.15 18.35
N GLY A 260 -29.12 14.89 18.33
CA GLY A 260 -29.85 14.29 17.21
C GLY A 260 -28.96 13.65 16.14
N GLY A 261 -27.64 13.59 16.36
CA GLY A 261 -26.69 12.93 15.46
C GLY A 261 -26.57 11.42 15.68
N ASP A 262 -25.80 10.76 14.82
CA ASP A 262 -25.60 9.30 14.88
C ASP A 262 -24.15 8.91 14.61
N PRO A 263 -23.43 8.29 15.58
CA PRO A 263 -22.08 7.78 15.37
C PRO A 263 -22.00 6.69 14.27
N VAL A 264 -23.08 5.92 14.05
CA VAL A 264 -23.13 4.90 12.99
C VAL A 264 -23.12 5.54 11.60
N LEU A 265 -23.67 6.74 11.46
CA LEU A 265 -23.57 7.52 10.23
C LEU A 265 -22.10 7.78 9.84
N TYR A 266 -21.26 8.15 10.82
CA TYR A 266 -19.83 8.30 10.57
C TYR A 266 -19.22 7.02 10.02
N GLN A 267 -19.52 5.87 10.61
CA GLN A 267 -19.01 4.58 10.15
C GLN A 267 -19.43 4.26 8.72
N HIS A 268 -20.66 4.52 8.32
CA HIS A 268 -21.12 4.34 6.94
C HIS A 268 -20.35 5.22 5.96
N ILE A 269 -20.17 6.50 6.25
CA ILE A 269 -19.48 7.43 5.37
C ILE A 269 -17.99 7.08 5.30
N LEU A 270 -17.36 6.76 6.43
CA LEU A 270 -15.96 6.35 6.48
C LEU A 270 -15.74 5.06 5.67
N TRP A 271 -16.55 4.02 5.86
CA TRP A 271 -16.34 2.74 5.20
C TRP A 271 -16.76 2.73 3.74
N PHE A 272 -17.65 3.64 3.33
CA PHE A 272 -17.88 3.88 1.90
C PHE A 272 -16.59 4.29 1.18
N PHE A 273 -15.67 4.98 1.85
CA PHE A 273 -14.31 5.16 1.41
C PHE A 273 -13.42 3.96 1.76
N GLY A 274 -13.50 3.44 2.99
CA GLY A 274 -12.51 2.52 3.55
C GLY A 274 -12.44 1.18 2.82
N HIS A 275 -13.53 0.67 2.24
CA HIS A 275 -13.43 -0.53 1.43
C HIS A 275 -12.82 -0.27 0.04
N PRO A 276 -13.22 0.74 -0.74
CA PRO A 276 -12.44 1.14 -1.92
C PRO A 276 -10.97 1.41 -1.63
N GLU A 277 -10.61 1.91 -0.45
CA GLU A 277 -9.22 2.14 -0.04
C GLU A 277 -8.37 0.87 -0.11
N VAL A 278 -8.88 -0.27 0.37
CA VAL A 278 -8.12 -1.53 0.29
C VAL A 278 -7.86 -1.97 -1.15
N TYR A 279 -8.75 -1.63 -2.08
CA TYR A 279 -8.53 -1.86 -3.51
C TYR A 279 -7.62 -0.81 -4.16
N ILE A 280 -7.67 0.44 -3.73
CA ILE A 280 -6.67 1.47 -4.09
C ILE A 280 -5.26 0.98 -3.73
N ILE A 281 -5.13 0.30 -2.60
CA ILE A 281 -3.86 -0.26 -2.12
C ILE A 281 -3.40 -1.44 -2.97
N ILE A 282 -4.26 -2.39 -3.31
CA ILE A 282 -3.84 -3.67 -3.87
C ILE A 282 -3.81 -3.71 -5.41
N ILE A 283 -4.69 -2.98 -6.10
CA ILE A 283 -4.81 -3.05 -7.56
C ILE A 283 -3.50 -2.67 -8.28
N PRO A 284 -2.73 -1.65 -7.86
CA PRO A 284 -1.43 -1.37 -8.47
C PRO A 284 -0.45 -2.54 -8.36
N ALA A 285 -0.43 -3.23 -7.22
CA ALA A 285 0.38 -4.44 -7.05
C ALA A 285 -0.03 -5.55 -8.02
N PHE A 286 -1.33 -5.72 -8.31
CA PHE A 286 -1.80 -6.67 -9.32
C PHE A 286 -1.19 -6.41 -10.71
N GLY A 287 -1.02 -5.14 -11.07
CA GLY A 287 -0.35 -4.74 -12.31
C GLY A 287 1.11 -5.15 -12.32
N ILE A 288 1.86 -4.82 -11.29
CA ILE A 288 3.29 -5.17 -11.13
C ILE A 288 3.47 -6.69 -11.19
N ILE A 289 2.69 -7.44 -10.41
CA ILE A 289 2.77 -8.91 -10.35
C ILE A 289 2.47 -9.55 -11.71
N SER A 290 1.53 -9.00 -12.46
CA SER A 290 1.19 -9.49 -13.81
C SER A 290 2.37 -9.36 -14.77
N HIS A 291 3.07 -8.23 -14.77
CA HIS A 291 4.27 -8.02 -15.58
C HIS A 291 5.41 -8.96 -15.18
N ILE A 292 5.65 -9.13 -13.89
CA ILE A 292 6.71 -10.01 -13.38
C ILE A 292 6.44 -11.46 -13.75
N ILE A 293 5.21 -11.95 -13.54
CA ILE A 293 4.86 -13.34 -13.86
C ILE A 293 5.00 -13.60 -15.37
N SER A 294 4.51 -12.70 -16.23
CA SER A 294 4.70 -12.82 -17.67
C SER A 294 6.18 -12.89 -18.05
N THR A 295 6.96 -11.93 -17.59
CA THR A 295 8.40 -11.84 -17.88
C THR A 295 9.15 -13.10 -17.47
N PHE A 296 9.01 -13.55 -16.23
CA PHE A 296 9.79 -14.67 -15.70
C PHE A 296 9.16 -16.06 -15.91
N SER A 297 7.97 -16.13 -16.50
CA SER A 297 7.42 -17.39 -17.05
C SER A 297 7.73 -17.56 -18.53
N ARG A 298 8.32 -16.54 -19.18
CA ARG A 298 8.58 -16.47 -20.61
C ARG A 298 7.32 -16.77 -21.43
N LYS A 299 6.21 -16.15 -21.05
CA LYS A 299 4.92 -16.29 -21.71
C LYS A 299 4.14 -14.99 -21.60
N PRO A 300 3.35 -14.63 -22.63
CA PRO A 300 2.38 -13.56 -22.50
C PRO A 300 1.37 -13.88 -21.39
N ILE A 301 0.83 -12.83 -20.76
CA ILE A 301 -0.17 -13.01 -19.70
C ILE A 301 -1.40 -13.74 -20.22
N PHE A 302 -1.83 -14.78 -19.52
CA PHE A 302 -3.04 -15.50 -19.86
C PHE A 302 -4.27 -14.64 -19.60
N GLY A 303 -5.13 -14.50 -20.62
CA GLY A 303 -6.40 -13.81 -20.47
C GLY A 303 -6.25 -12.31 -20.19
N TYR A 304 -5.53 -11.57 -21.01
CA TYR A 304 -5.31 -10.11 -20.84
C TYR A 304 -6.64 -9.34 -20.64
N LEU A 305 -7.63 -9.50 -21.51
CA LEU A 305 -8.92 -8.80 -21.38
C LEU A 305 -9.70 -9.21 -20.11
N PRO A 306 -9.85 -10.51 -19.79
CA PRO A 306 -10.37 -10.92 -18.49
C PRO A 306 -9.64 -10.29 -17.29
N MET A 307 -8.32 -10.12 -17.36
CA MET A 307 -7.54 -9.47 -16.30
C MET A 307 -7.87 -7.99 -16.16
N VAL A 308 -8.07 -7.27 -17.28
CA VAL A 308 -8.51 -5.86 -17.27
C VAL A 308 -9.92 -5.75 -16.69
N TYR A 309 -10.86 -6.54 -17.20
CA TYR A 309 -12.25 -6.50 -16.73
C TYR A 309 -12.37 -6.92 -15.27
N ALA A 310 -11.54 -7.85 -14.80
CA ALA A 310 -11.48 -8.22 -13.39
C ALA A 310 -11.07 -7.03 -12.50
N MET A 311 -10.07 -6.24 -12.90
CA MET A 311 -9.68 -5.04 -12.15
C MET A 311 -10.79 -4.00 -12.11
N VAL A 312 -11.46 -3.76 -13.23
CA VAL A 312 -12.61 -2.83 -13.31
C VAL A 312 -13.76 -3.33 -12.42
N ALA A 313 -14.09 -4.62 -12.52
CA ALA A 313 -15.16 -5.23 -11.72
C ALA A 313 -14.87 -5.14 -10.21
N ILE A 314 -13.63 -5.43 -9.77
CA ILE A 314 -13.21 -5.25 -8.38
C ILE A 314 -13.39 -3.80 -7.94
N GLY A 315 -12.99 -2.84 -8.78
CA GLY A 315 -13.15 -1.42 -8.49
C GLY A 315 -14.61 -1.01 -8.29
N VAL A 316 -15.50 -1.42 -9.21
CA VAL A 316 -16.94 -1.11 -9.13
C VAL A 316 -17.59 -1.78 -7.93
N LEU A 317 -17.35 -3.08 -7.73
CA LEU A 317 -17.89 -3.83 -6.60
C LEU A 317 -17.42 -3.28 -5.26
N GLY A 318 -16.20 -2.74 -5.21
CA GLY A 318 -15.65 -2.13 -3.99
C GLY A 318 -16.52 -1.03 -3.39
N PHE A 319 -17.34 -0.34 -4.17
CA PHE A 319 -18.24 0.72 -3.68
C PHE A 319 -19.56 0.22 -3.10
N VAL A 320 -19.91 -1.05 -3.25
CA VAL A 320 -21.24 -1.57 -2.85
C VAL A 320 -21.19 -2.60 -1.71
N VAL A 321 -20.02 -2.74 -1.05
CA VAL A 321 -19.79 -3.80 -0.04
C VAL A 321 -19.32 -3.27 1.32
N TRP A 322 -19.18 -1.97 1.50
CA TRP A 322 -18.47 -1.33 2.63
C TRP A 322 -18.97 -1.76 4.02
N ALA A 323 -20.27 -2.08 4.19
CA ALA A 323 -20.81 -2.31 5.53
C ALA A 323 -20.55 -3.73 6.07
N HIS A 324 -19.76 -4.55 5.39
CA HIS A 324 -19.20 -5.75 6.02
C HIS A 324 -18.20 -5.39 7.14
N HIS A 325 -17.69 -4.18 7.18
CA HIS A 325 -16.94 -3.65 8.33
C HIS A 325 -17.81 -3.29 9.53
N MET A 326 -19.13 -3.45 9.42
CA MET A 326 -20.10 -2.92 10.38
C MET A 326 -21.13 -3.96 10.85
N TYR A 327 -20.85 -5.26 10.72
CA TYR A 327 -21.82 -6.31 11.07
C TYR A 327 -22.25 -6.31 12.55
N THR A 328 -21.47 -5.70 13.43
CA THR A 328 -21.73 -5.65 14.88
C THR A 328 -22.37 -4.36 15.37
N VAL A 329 -22.70 -3.40 14.48
CA VAL A 329 -23.30 -2.09 14.87
C VAL A 329 -24.84 -2.12 15.04
N GLY A 330 -25.47 -3.27 14.84
CA GLY A 330 -26.92 -3.40 14.97
C GLY A 330 -27.69 -3.36 13.65
N MET A 331 -27.06 -3.68 12.52
CA MET A 331 -27.72 -3.77 11.21
C MET A 331 -28.81 -4.83 11.18
N SER A 332 -29.89 -4.57 10.41
CA SER A 332 -30.96 -5.54 10.18
C SER A 332 -30.43 -6.80 9.46
N LEU A 333 -31.12 -7.92 9.61
CA LEU A 333 -30.76 -9.16 8.91
C LEU A 333 -30.77 -9.02 7.39
N THR A 334 -31.69 -8.19 6.85
CA THR A 334 -31.75 -7.93 5.41
C THR A 334 -30.50 -7.19 4.93
N GLN A 335 -30.06 -6.17 5.67
CA GLN A 335 -28.82 -5.44 5.35
C GLN A 335 -27.61 -6.37 5.46
N GLN A 336 -27.50 -7.17 6.52
CA GLN A 336 -26.42 -8.16 6.68
C GLN A 336 -26.39 -9.14 5.50
N SER A 337 -27.54 -9.68 5.08
CA SER A 337 -27.66 -10.59 3.96
C SER A 337 -27.20 -9.97 2.64
N TYR A 338 -27.58 -8.71 2.38
CA TYR A 338 -27.12 -7.98 1.20
C TYR A 338 -25.60 -7.84 1.20
N PHE A 339 -25.01 -7.32 2.28
CA PHE A 339 -23.56 -7.09 2.34
C PHE A 339 -22.74 -8.39 2.33
N MET A 340 -23.25 -9.49 2.90
CA MET A 340 -22.64 -10.82 2.76
C MET A 340 -22.57 -11.24 1.29
N MET A 341 -23.70 -11.22 0.58
CA MET A 341 -23.76 -11.65 -0.83
C MET A 341 -22.89 -10.75 -1.71
N ALA A 342 -23.03 -9.45 -1.60
CA ALA A 342 -22.25 -8.48 -2.39
C ALA A 342 -20.74 -8.65 -2.16
N THR A 343 -20.32 -8.86 -0.91
CA THR A 343 -18.90 -9.07 -0.57
C THR A 343 -18.35 -10.36 -1.18
N MET A 344 -19.11 -11.45 -1.11
CA MET A 344 -18.67 -12.72 -1.70
C MET A 344 -18.50 -12.66 -3.22
N VAL A 345 -19.29 -11.84 -3.91
CA VAL A 345 -19.17 -11.69 -5.38
C VAL A 345 -17.80 -11.17 -5.79
N ILE A 346 -17.10 -10.37 -4.95
CA ILE A 346 -15.75 -9.87 -5.24
C ILE A 346 -14.73 -11.02 -5.38
N ALA A 347 -14.97 -12.16 -4.76
CA ALA A 347 -14.10 -13.31 -4.91
C ALA A 347 -14.00 -13.81 -6.36
N VAL A 348 -15.04 -13.61 -7.18
CA VAL A 348 -15.07 -14.08 -8.57
C VAL A 348 -14.02 -13.36 -9.43
N PRO A 349 -14.06 -12.03 -9.61
CA PRO A 349 -13.04 -11.33 -10.40
C PRO A 349 -11.64 -11.45 -9.78
N THR A 350 -11.52 -11.54 -8.46
CA THR A 350 -10.24 -11.81 -7.79
C THR A 350 -9.70 -13.18 -8.14
N GLY A 351 -10.56 -14.20 -8.15
CA GLY A 351 -10.23 -15.56 -8.58
C GLY A 351 -9.78 -15.63 -10.05
N VAL A 352 -10.42 -14.86 -10.94
CA VAL A 352 -9.97 -14.74 -12.34
C VAL A 352 -8.50 -14.30 -12.40
N LYS A 353 -8.09 -13.35 -11.58
CA LYS A 353 -6.69 -12.90 -11.54
C LYS A 353 -5.74 -13.98 -11.05
N ILE A 354 -6.06 -14.64 -9.93
CA ILE A 354 -5.26 -15.72 -9.35
C ILE A 354 -5.07 -16.85 -10.38
N PHE A 355 -6.16 -17.31 -10.99
CA PHE A 355 -6.09 -18.40 -11.98
C PHE A 355 -5.38 -17.97 -13.27
N SER A 356 -5.50 -16.73 -13.70
CA SER A 356 -4.76 -16.22 -14.86
C SER A 356 -3.25 -16.18 -14.62
N TRP A 357 -2.80 -15.82 -13.41
CA TRP A 357 -1.38 -15.89 -13.05
C TRP A 357 -0.87 -17.32 -13.02
N ILE A 358 -1.63 -18.27 -12.45
CA ILE A 358 -1.28 -19.70 -12.46
C ILE A 358 -1.22 -20.22 -13.90
N ALA A 359 -2.22 -19.89 -14.75
CA ALA A 359 -2.27 -20.32 -16.15
C ALA A 359 -1.13 -19.70 -16.99
N THR A 360 -0.68 -18.49 -16.64
CA THR A 360 0.50 -17.89 -17.28
C THR A 360 1.76 -18.70 -16.98
N MET A 361 1.94 -19.16 -15.75
CA MET A 361 3.08 -20.00 -15.37
C MET A 361 2.98 -21.43 -15.91
N TRP A 362 1.77 -21.94 -16.08
CA TRP A 362 1.54 -23.31 -16.55
C TRP A 362 2.10 -23.51 -17.97
N GLY A 363 3.02 -24.46 -18.12
CA GLY A 363 3.69 -24.72 -19.40
C GLY A 363 4.68 -23.62 -19.82
N GLY A 364 5.00 -22.68 -18.95
CA GLY A 364 6.04 -21.67 -19.15
C GLY A 364 7.42 -22.13 -18.69
N SER A 365 8.46 -21.41 -19.09
CA SER A 365 9.83 -21.59 -18.61
C SER A 365 10.11 -20.65 -17.44
N VAL A 366 9.69 -21.07 -16.23
CA VAL A 366 9.75 -20.23 -15.04
C VAL A 366 11.19 -20.03 -14.55
N GLU A 367 11.60 -18.78 -14.44
CA GLU A 367 12.88 -18.37 -13.88
C GLU A 367 12.71 -17.80 -12.46
N PHE A 368 13.36 -18.44 -11.48
CA PHE A 368 13.30 -18.02 -10.06
C PHE A 368 14.30 -16.89 -9.75
N LYS A 369 14.18 -15.77 -10.47
CA LYS A 369 14.85 -14.51 -10.14
C LYS A 369 14.15 -13.82 -8.96
N THR A 370 14.86 -12.91 -8.30
CA THR A 370 14.35 -12.21 -7.12
C THR A 370 12.93 -11.63 -7.33
N PRO A 371 12.61 -10.89 -8.41
CA PRO A 371 11.24 -10.38 -8.59
C PRO A 371 10.20 -11.49 -8.68
N MET A 372 10.53 -12.62 -9.33
CA MET A 372 9.60 -13.75 -9.45
C MET A 372 9.33 -14.44 -8.11
N LEU A 373 10.32 -14.53 -7.22
CA LEU A 373 10.09 -15.05 -5.88
C LEU A 373 9.09 -14.18 -5.11
N TRP A 374 9.23 -12.86 -5.19
CA TRP A 374 8.27 -11.93 -4.58
C TRP A 374 6.87 -12.05 -5.19
N ALA A 375 6.77 -12.27 -6.50
CA ALA A 375 5.48 -12.49 -7.16
C ALA A 375 4.82 -13.81 -6.74
N LEU A 376 5.60 -14.88 -6.58
CA LEU A 376 5.10 -16.17 -6.08
C LEU A 376 4.69 -16.07 -4.60
N GLY A 377 5.50 -15.39 -3.78
CA GLY A 377 5.16 -15.09 -2.40
C GLY A 377 3.86 -14.29 -2.29
N PHE A 378 3.72 -13.24 -3.10
CA PHE A 378 2.49 -12.47 -3.22
C PHE A 378 1.29 -13.36 -3.56
N LEU A 379 1.41 -14.17 -4.62
CA LEU A 379 0.31 -15.05 -5.08
C LEU A 379 -0.17 -15.99 -3.98
N PHE A 380 0.75 -16.63 -3.27
CA PHE A 380 0.43 -17.53 -2.17
C PHE A 380 -0.22 -16.79 -0.99
N LEU A 381 0.43 -15.74 -0.51
CA LEU A 381 0.00 -15.02 0.69
C LEU A 381 -1.31 -14.25 0.48
N PHE A 382 -1.45 -13.60 -0.67
CA PHE A 382 -2.68 -12.91 -1.03
C PHE A 382 -3.85 -13.90 -1.19
N THR A 383 -3.61 -15.11 -1.71
CA THR A 383 -4.65 -16.15 -1.80
C THR A 383 -5.10 -16.59 -0.41
N VAL A 384 -4.19 -16.84 0.52
CA VAL A 384 -4.52 -17.16 1.92
C VAL A 384 -5.34 -16.04 2.55
N GLY A 385 -4.89 -14.79 2.39
CA GLY A 385 -5.60 -13.62 2.90
C GLY A 385 -7.00 -13.44 2.29
N GLY A 386 -7.15 -13.69 0.99
CA GLY A 386 -8.44 -13.60 0.31
C GLY A 386 -9.44 -14.67 0.81
N VAL A 387 -8.97 -15.90 1.04
CA VAL A 387 -9.81 -16.98 1.60
C VAL A 387 -10.29 -16.63 3.02
N THR A 388 -9.41 -16.08 3.86
CA THR A 388 -9.81 -15.62 5.21
C THR A 388 -10.78 -14.44 5.15
N GLY A 389 -10.72 -13.62 4.10
CA GLY A 389 -11.70 -12.57 3.83
C GLY A 389 -13.10 -13.12 3.53
N ILE A 390 -13.19 -14.22 2.79
CA ILE A 390 -14.47 -14.92 2.56
C ILE A 390 -15.06 -15.44 3.86
N VAL A 391 -14.23 -15.95 4.76
CA VAL A 391 -14.69 -16.35 6.11
C VAL A 391 -15.30 -15.15 6.84
N LEU A 392 -14.61 -13.99 6.87
CA LEU A 392 -15.09 -12.77 7.53
C LEU A 392 -16.27 -12.12 6.80
N SER A 393 -16.50 -12.39 5.51
CA SER A 393 -17.65 -11.86 4.79
C SER A 393 -18.99 -12.38 5.34
N GLN A 394 -18.97 -13.50 6.08
CA GLN A 394 -20.14 -14.13 6.68
C GLN A 394 -20.49 -13.43 8.00
N ALA A 395 -21.57 -12.67 8.05
CA ALA A 395 -21.98 -11.89 9.24
C ALA A 395 -22.11 -12.74 10.50
N GLY A 396 -22.62 -13.97 10.37
CA GLY A 396 -22.76 -14.88 11.51
C GLY A 396 -21.42 -15.31 12.10
N VAL A 397 -20.40 -15.47 11.25
CA VAL A 397 -19.03 -15.81 11.67
C VAL A 397 -18.31 -14.56 12.18
N ASP A 398 -18.46 -13.41 11.49
CA ASP A 398 -17.81 -12.16 11.86
C ASP A 398 -18.27 -11.65 13.25
N ARG A 399 -19.47 -12.00 13.71
CA ARG A 399 -19.91 -11.67 15.07
C ARG A 399 -18.97 -12.14 16.18
N VAL A 400 -18.24 -13.24 15.95
CA VAL A 400 -17.27 -13.77 16.91
C VAL A 400 -15.84 -13.42 16.57
N TYR A 401 -15.57 -13.02 15.33
CA TYR A 401 -14.22 -12.65 14.86
C TYR A 401 -14.00 -11.15 14.76
N HIS A 402 -15.08 -10.34 14.69
CA HIS A 402 -14.97 -8.89 14.64
C HIS A 402 -14.14 -8.36 15.81
N ASP A 403 -13.23 -7.44 15.52
CA ASP A 403 -12.29 -6.88 16.49
C ASP A 403 -11.43 -7.91 17.26
N THR A 404 -11.20 -9.09 16.69
CA THR A 404 -10.21 -10.05 17.18
C THR A 404 -8.94 -10.05 16.31
N TYR A 405 -7.91 -10.79 16.76
CA TYR A 405 -6.68 -11.00 15.98
C TYR A 405 -6.88 -11.79 14.68
N TYR A 406 -8.03 -12.45 14.48
CA TYR A 406 -8.34 -13.06 13.18
C TYR A 406 -8.48 -12.00 12.07
N VAL A 407 -9.15 -10.90 12.37
CA VAL A 407 -9.23 -9.75 11.44
C VAL A 407 -7.86 -9.14 11.19
N VAL A 408 -7.02 -9.03 12.24
CA VAL A 408 -5.65 -8.53 12.11
C VAL A 408 -4.82 -9.41 11.19
N ALA A 409 -4.89 -10.73 11.36
CA ALA A 409 -4.23 -11.68 10.47
C ALA A 409 -4.70 -11.52 9.02
N HIS A 410 -6.03 -11.48 8.80
CA HIS A 410 -6.62 -11.33 7.49
C HIS A 410 -6.08 -10.10 6.74
N PHE A 411 -6.26 -8.90 7.31
CA PHE A 411 -5.89 -7.70 6.56
C PHE A 411 -4.38 -7.54 6.39
N HIS A 412 -3.56 -8.09 7.29
CA HIS A 412 -2.12 -8.12 7.06
C HIS A 412 -1.72 -9.06 5.92
N TYR A 413 -2.40 -10.20 5.73
CA TYR A 413 -2.14 -11.08 4.60
C TYR A 413 -2.47 -10.45 3.26
N VAL A 414 -3.54 -9.65 3.17
CA VAL A 414 -3.89 -8.98 1.90
C VAL A 414 -3.18 -7.65 1.71
N MET A 415 -2.87 -6.91 2.76
CA MET A 415 -2.23 -5.59 2.68
C MET A 415 -0.71 -5.65 2.87
N SER A 416 -0.24 -6.14 4.02
CA SER A 416 1.20 -6.20 4.31
C SER A 416 1.90 -7.30 3.48
N LEU A 417 1.32 -8.49 3.39
CA LEU A 417 1.86 -9.60 2.60
C LEU A 417 1.38 -9.58 1.14
N GLY A 418 0.36 -8.80 0.83
CA GLY A 418 -0.06 -8.47 -0.52
C GLY A 418 0.65 -7.23 -1.03
N ALA A 419 0.14 -6.03 -0.72
CA ALA A 419 0.61 -4.79 -1.32
C ALA A 419 2.10 -4.50 -1.06
N VAL A 420 2.62 -4.75 0.15
CA VAL A 420 4.04 -4.51 0.46
C VAL A 420 4.94 -5.52 -0.27
N PHE A 421 4.52 -6.80 -0.43
CA PHE A 421 5.21 -7.75 -1.30
C PHE A 421 5.19 -7.28 -2.75
N GLY A 422 4.08 -6.69 -3.21
CA GLY A 422 3.99 -6.03 -4.51
C GLY A 422 4.97 -4.86 -4.65
N ILE A 423 5.15 -4.05 -3.60
CA ILE A 423 6.15 -2.97 -3.57
C ILE A 423 7.57 -3.54 -3.69
N PHE A 424 7.94 -4.55 -2.91
CA PHE A 424 9.26 -5.17 -3.00
C PHE A 424 9.48 -5.84 -4.37
N ALA A 425 8.47 -6.54 -4.89
CA ALA A 425 8.51 -7.11 -6.24
C ALA A 425 8.79 -6.01 -7.29
N GLY A 426 8.06 -4.89 -7.22
CA GLY A 426 8.23 -3.73 -8.09
C GLY A 426 9.61 -3.08 -7.94
N ILE A 427 10.09 -2.88 -6.70
CA ILE A 427 11.42 -2.33 -6.47
C ILE A 427 12.47 -3.22 -7.15
N TYR A 428 12.50 -4.52 -6.90
CA TYR A 428 13.49 -5.42 -7.50
C TYR A 428 13.35 -5.53 -9.02
N PHE A 429 12.13 -5.52 -9.56
CA PHE A 429 11.89 -5.60 -11.01
C PHE A 429 12.32 -4.32 -11.73
N TYR A 430 11.96 -3.19 -11.19
CA TYR A 430 12.21 -1.88 -11.81
C TYR A 430 13.51 -1.21 -11.34
N PHE A 431 14.24 -1.78 -10.38
CA PHE A 431 15.48 -1.20 -9.85
C PHE A 431 16.51 -0.87 -10.95
N PRO A 432 16.78 -1.76 -11.91
CA PRO A 432 17.71 -1.45 -13.00
C PRO A 432 17.26 -0.25 -13.82
N LYS A 433 15.96 -0.14 -14.10
CA LYS A 433 15.38 0.94 -14.89
C LYS A 433 15.45 2.29 -14.16
N MET A 434 15.20 2.31 -12.86
CA MET A 434 15.21 3.54 -12.05
C MET A 434 16.63 4.01 -11.72
N SER A 435 17.54 3.09 -11.43
CA SER A 435 18.87 3.41 -10.89
C SER A 435 20.02 3.30 -11.90
N GLY A 436 19.81 2.60 -13.02
CA GLY A 436 20.89 2.21 -13.94
C GLY A 436 21.88 1.20 -13.36
N LYS A 437 21.52 0.52 -12.27
CA LYS A 437 22.36 -0.46 -11.58
C LYS A 437 21.61 -1.75 -11.27
N MET A 438 22.37 -2.84 -11.10
CA MET A 438 21.85 -4.13 -10.66
C MET A 438 22.20 -4.38 -9.20
N TYR A 439 21.29 -5.01 -8.49
CA TYR A 439 21.52 -5.51 -7.12
C TYR A 439 22.15 -6.93 -7.15
N PRO A 440 22.82 -7.37 -6.06
CA PRO A 440 23.27 -8.74 -5.93
C PRO A 440 22.07 -9.70 -5.80
N GLU A 441 21.93 -10.61 -6.74
CA GLU A 441 20.78 -11.53 -6.83
C GLU A 441 20.63 -12.40 -5.56
N TRP A 442 21.75 -12.87 -4.97
CA TRP A 442 21.72 -13.65 -3.72
C TRP A 442 21.14 -12.85 -2.55
N ALA A 443 21.45 -11.55 -2.49
CA ALA A 443 20.96 -10.69 -1.42
C ALA A 443 19.45 -10.44 -1.57
N GLY A 444 18.97 -10.23 -2.79
CA GLY A 444 17.54 -10.13 -3.07
C GLY A 444 16.76 -11.41 -2.69
N LYS A 445 17.32 -12.58 -2.98
CA LYS A 445 16.74 -13.87 -2.60
C LYS A 445 16.77 -14.09 -1.07
N LEU A 446 17.86 -13.72 -0.41
CA LEU A 446 17.95 -13.81 1.05
C LEU A 446 16.90 -12.90 1.71
N HIS A 447 16.75 -11.64 1.24
CA HIS A 447 15.71 -10.74 1.69
C HIS A 447 14.31 -11.37 1.52
N PHE A 448 14.02 -11.94 0.36
CA PHE A 448 12.72 -12.60 0.13
C PHE A 448 12.46 -13.70 1.16
N TRP A 449 13.37 -14.65 1.32
CA TRP A 449 13.14 -15.80 2.20
C TRP A 449 13.02 -15.41 3.66
N THR A 450 13.87 -14.50 4.14
CA THR A 450 13.80 -14.03 5.53
C THR A 450 12.52 -13.26 5.81
N MET A 451 12.08 -12.41 4.86
CA MET A 451 10.81 -11.68 4.99
C MET A 451 9.61 -12.63 4.88
N PHE A 452 9.59 -13.54 3.92
CA PHE A 452 8.49 -14.49 3.73
C PHE A 452 8.29 -15.38 4.96
N ILE A 453 9.37 -15.93 5.52
CA ILE A 453 9.32 -16.76 6.72
C ILE A 453 8.90 -15.92 7.92
N GLY A 454 9.56 -14.78 8.15
CA GLY A 454 9.28 -13.90 9.27
C GLY A 454 7.83 -13.41 9.29
N ALA A 455 7.32 -12.98 8.15
CA ALA A 455 5.95 -12.50 8.03
C ALA A 455 4.90 -13.61 8.28
N ASN A 456 5.12 -14.83 7.79
CA ASN A 456 4.24 -15.95 8.10
C ASN A 456 4.27 -16.33 9.60
N ILE A 457 5.45 -16.35 10.22
CA ILE A 457 5.58 -16.58 11.68
C ILE A 457 4.90 -15.46 12.47
N THR A 458 4.89 -14.23 11.95
CA THR A 458 4.20 -13.10 12.59
C THR A 458 2.69 -13.24 12.52
N PHE A 459 2.13 -13.41 11.32
CA PHE A 459 0.71 -13.19 11.09
C PHE A 459 -0.11 -14.49 11.04
N PHE A 460 0.46 -15.63 10.67
CA PHE A 460 -0.30 -16.88 10.64
C PHE A 460 -0.82 -17.30 12.02
N PRO A 461 -0.01 -17.26 13.11
CA PRO A 461 -0.48 -17.56 14.47
C PRO A 461 -1.60 -16.64 14.96
N GLN A 462 -1.71 -15.44 14.43
CA GLN A 462 -2.76 -14.49 14.83
C GLN A 462 -4.16 -14.98 14.43
N HIS A 463 -4.30 -15.85 13.41
CA HIS A 463 -5.57 -16.52 13.14
C HIS A 463 -6.00 -17.41 14.30
N PHE A 464 -5.05 -18.10 14.94
CA PHE A 464 -5.35 -18.94 16.12
C PHE A 464 -5.69 -18.09 17.33
N LEU A 465 -4.96 -16.98 17.56
CA LEU A 465 -5.32 -16.02 18.62
C LEU A 465 -6.75 -15.50 18.45
N GLY A 466 -7.11 -15.08 17.24
CA GLY A 466 -8.45 -14.58 16.96
C GLY A 466 -9.53 -15.68 17.10
N ARG A 467 -9.25 -16.91 16.67
CA ARG A 467 -10.13 -18.06 16.86
C ARG A 467 -10.35 -18.39 18.34
N GLN A 468 -9.34 -18.17 19.17
CA GLN A 468 -9.41 -18.33 20.62
C GLN A 468 -10.12 -17.15 21.31
N GLY A 469 -10.48 -16.10 20.57
CA GLY A 469 -11.20 -14.93 21.08
C GLY A 469 -10.31 -13.79 21.58
N MET A 470 -9.00 -13.78 21.29
CA MET A 470 -8.14 -12.67 21.67
C MET A 470 -8.58 -11.39 20.95
N PRO A 471 -9.00 -10.33 21.68
CA PRO A 471 -9.38 -9.06 21.07
C PRO A 471 -8.14 -8.32 20.56
N ARG A 472 -8.30 -7.52 19.51
CA ARG A 472 -7.24 -6.64 19.00
C ARG A 472 -7.18 -5.33 19.79
N ARG A 473 -6.06 -4.59 19.67
CA ARG A 473 -5.83 -3.27 20.28
C ARG A 473 -5.69 -3.25 21.80
N TYR A 474 -5.45 -4.36 22.45
CA TYR A 474 -5.19 -4.44 23.86
C TYR A 474 -3.70 -4.52 24.14
N ILE A 475 -3.24 -3.79 25.15
CA ILE A 475 -1.84 -3.72 25.57
C ILE A 475 -1.39 -5.01 26.30
N ASP A 476 -2.33 -5.71 26.92
CA ASP A 476 -2.10 -6.92 27.73
C ASP A 476 -3.15 -8.00 27.43
N TYR A 477 -2.88 -9.23 27.77
CA TYR A 477 -3.72 -10.39 27.50
C TYR A 477 -3.53 -11.51 28.55
N PRO A 478 -4.56 -12.39 28.76
CA PRO A 478 -4.45 -13.56 29.62
C PRO A 478 -3.42 -14.56 29.13
N GLU A 479 -2.83 -15.33 30.07
CA GLU A 479 -1.81 -16.37 29.85
C GLU A 479 -2.17 -17.36 28.72
N ALA A 480 -3.46 -17.64 28.52
CA ALA A 480 -3.95 -18.52 27.46
C ALA A 480 -3.51 -18.13 26.03
N PHE A 481 -3.14 -16.86 25.80
CA PHE A 481 -2.70 -16.36 24.52
C PHE A 481 -1.16 -16.22 24.41
N ALA A 482 -0.39 -16.55 25.43
CA ALA A 482 1.04 -16.29 25.52
C ALA A 482 1.84 -16.97 24.40
N THR A 483 1.60 -18.26 24.14
CA THR A 483 2.39 -19.05 23.18
C THR A 483 2.37 -18.44 21.77
N TRP A 484 1.19 -18.12 21.25
CA TRP A 484 1.09 -17.57 19.89
C TRP A 484 1.56 -16.13 19.78
N ASN A 485 1.43 -15.33 20.85
CA ASN A 485 2.02 -13.99 20.90
C ASN A 485 3.55 -14.04 20.92
N TYR A 486 4.13 -14.96 21.67
CA TYR A 486 5.58 -15.18 21.71
C TYR A 486 6.11 -15.56 20.33
N VAL A 487 5.50 -16.54 19.66
CA VAL A 487 5.88 -16.98 18.30
C VAL A 487 5.75 -15.82 17.32
N SER A 488 4.62 -15.11 17.34
CA SER A 488 4.36 -13.96 16.47
C SER A 488 5.38 -12.84 16.63
N SER A 489 5.86 -12.60 17.85
CA SER A 489 6.89 -11.58 18.14
C SER A 489 8.24 -11.92 17.53
N TRP A 490 8.68 -13.18 17.60
CA TRP A 490 9.91 -13.61 16.92
C TRP A 490 9.84 -13.48 15.40
N GLY A 491 8.68 -13.78 14.81
CA GLY A 491 8.45 -13.53 13.39
C GLY A 491 8.59 -12.06 13.03
N ALA A 492 8.04 -11.15 13.85
CA ALA A 492 8.14 -9.71 13.63
C ALA A 492 9.59 -9.21 13.72
N PHE A 493 10.38 -9.72 14.66
CA PHE A 493 11.81 -9.37 14.77
C PHE A 493 12.61 -9.84 13.56
N LEU A 494 12.33 -11.05 13.06
CA LEU A 494 12.95 -11.55 11.82
C LEU A 494 12.54 -10.70 10.61
N SER A 495 11.27 -10.31 10.50
CA SER A 495 10.77 -9.45 9.42
C SER A 495 11.41 -8.06 9.48
N PHE A 496 11.58 -7.50 10.68
CA PHE A 496 12.25 -6.21 10.84
C PHE A 496 13.74 -6.27 10.49
N ALA A 497 14.43 -7.31 10.92
CA ALA A 497 15.83 -7.54 10.54
C ALA A 497 15.97 -7.70 9.01
N SER A 498 15.03 -8.40 8.37
CA SER A 498 14.96 -8.53 6.91
C SER A 498 14.72 -7.19 6.22
N PHE A 499 13.87 -6.33 6.79
CA PHE A 499 13.65 -4.97 6.25
C PHE A 499 14.90 -4.09 6.38
N LEU A 500 15.62 -4.15 7.50
CA LEU A 500 16.91 -3.46 7.65
C LEU A 500 17.95 -3.97 6.65
N PHE A 501 17.99 -5.28 6.44
CA PHE A 501 18.85 -5.89 5.41
C PHE A 501 18.50 -5.39 4.01
N PHE A 502 17.21 -5.28 3.67
CA PHE A 502 16.76 -4.70 2.41
C PHE A 502 17.28 -3.27 2.20
N ILE A 503 17.18 -2.42 3.23
CA ILE A 503 17.72 -1.05 3.18
C ILE A 503 19.23 -1.11 2.86
N GLY A 504 19.96 -1.99 3.50
CA GLY A 504 21.39 -2.22 3.21
C GLY A 504 21.65 -2.68 1.77
N VAL A 505 20.82 -3.59 1.25
CA VAL A 505 20.91 -4.05 -0.16
C VAL A 505 20.70 -2.88 -1.13
N ILE A 506 19.71 -2.03 -0.89
CA ILE A 506 19.44 -0.86 -1.75
C ILE A 506 20.61 0.12 -1.72
N PHE A 507 21.11 0.50 -0.55
CA PHE A 507 22.26 1.41 -0.42
C PHE A 507 23.51 0.82 -1.07
N TYR A 508 23.82 -0.46 -0.82
CA TYR A 508 24.93 -1.14 -1.47
C TYR A 508 24.79 -1.10 -3.00
N SER A 509 23.61 -1.39 -3.52
CA SER A 509 23.37 -1.44 -4.96
C SER A 509 23.46 -0.06 -5.62
N LEU A 510 23.00 0.99 -4.93
CA LEU A 510 23.12 2.37 -5.43
C LEU A 510 24.57 2.86 -5.48
N ILE A 511 25.43 2.40 -4.56
CA ILE A 511 26.83 2.85 -4.50
C ILE A 511 27.74 1.93 -5.34
N TRP A 512 27.68 0.62 -5.11
CA TRP A 512 28.61 -0.36 -5.67
C TRP A 512 27.96 -1.36 -6.64
N GLY A 513 26.68 -1.24 -6.93
CA GLY A 513 25.97 -2.13 -7.85
C GLY A 513 26.58 -2.09 -9.26
N ARG A 514 26.57 -3.23 -9.96
CA ARG A 514 27.00 -3.31 -11.36
C ARG A 514 26.13 -2.40 -12.22
N LYS A 515 26.74 -1.57 -13.07
CA LYS A 515 25.99 -0.75 -14.04
C LYS A 515 25.15 -1.63 -14.95
N CYS A 516 23.92 -1.23 -15.18
CA CYS A 516 23.02 -1.83 -16.15
C CYS A 516 23.21 -1.12 -17.49
N THR A 517 23.90 -1.77 -18.42
CA THR A 517 24.20 -1.22 -19.76
C THR A 517 23.13 -1.56 -20.79
N GLU A 518 22.25 -2.48 -20.45
CA GLU A 518 21.17 -2.95 -21.33
C GLU A 518 19.87 -2.19 -21.03
N ALA A 519 19.13 -1.84 -22.08
CA ALA A 519 17.80 -1.27 -21.94
C ALA A 519 16.85 -2.27 -21.24
N ASN A 520 16.92 -3.55 -21.63
CA ASN A 520 16.15 -4.64 -21.02
C ASN A 520 17.11 -5.69 -20.41
N PRO A 521 17.33 -5.68 -19.08
CA PRO A 521 18.22 -6.64 -18.43
C PRO A 521 17.57 -8.00 -18.15
N TRP A 522 16.29 -8.19 -18.49
CA TRP A 522 15.54 -9.40 -18.17
C TRP A 522 15.50 -10.39 -19.35
N ASN A 523 14.53 -10.24 -20.24
CA ASN A 523 14.35 -11.05 -21.45
C ASN A 523 13.30 -10.41 -22.38
N GLU A 524 13.06 -11.02 -23.53
CA GLU A 524 12.11 -10.52 -24.54
C GLU A 524 10.65 -10.42 -24.08
N TYR A 525 10.28 -11.09 -23.00
CA TYR A 525 8.92 -11.03 -22.42
C TYR A 525 8.73 -9.87 -21.43
N ALA A 526 9.77 -9.12 -21.11
CA ALA A 526 9.64 -7.76 -20.60
C ALA A 526 9.47 -6.84 -21.82
N ASP A 527 8.25 -6.80 -22.36
CA ASP A 527 7.92 -6.30 -23.70
C ASP A 527 7.25 -4.91 -23.70
N THR A 528 7.12 -4.29 -22.53
CA THR A 528 6.54 -2.94 -22.41
C THR A 528 7.55 -1.84 -22.74
N LEU A 529 7.05 -0.65 -23.11
CA LEU A 529 7.84 0.46 -23.67
C LEU A 529 9.00 0.92 -22.79
N GLU A 530 8.88 0.86 -21.48
CA GLU A 530 9.97 1.24 -20.58
C GLU A 530 11.25 0.41 -20.81
N TRP A 531 11.11 -0.82 -21.25
CA TRP A 531 12.26 -1.70 -21.52
C TRP A 531 12.93 -1.46 -22.87
N THR A 532 12.38 -0.59 -23.72
CA THR A 532 13.04 -0.13 -24.95
C THR A 532 13.95 1.08 -24.73
N LEU A 533 13.83 1.75 -23.59
CA LEU A 533 14.59 2.93 -23.22
C LEU A 533 15.88 2.59 -22.46
N PRO A 534 16.90 3.46 -22.49
CA PRO A 534 18.09 3.32 -21.63
C PRO A 534 17.74 3.20 -20.14
N SER A 535 18.67 2.73 -19.34
CA SER A 535 18.52 2.58 -17.89
C SER A 535 19.56 3.43 -17.14
N PRO A 536 19.18 4.55 -16.49
CA PRO A 536 17.83 5.13 -16.39
C PRO A 536 17.37 5.80 -17.70
N PRO A 537 16.05 6.02 -17.90
CA PRO A 537 15.53 6.75 -19.05
C PRO A 537 15.98 8.22 -19.04
N PRO A 538 16.19 8.84 -20.21
CA PRO A 538 16.61 10.24 -20.32
C PRO A 538 15.57 11.22 -19.75
N GLU A 539 15.95 12.48 -19.53
CA GLU A 539 15.06 13.49 -18.98
C GLU A 539 13.81 13.66 -19.86
N HIS A 540 14.01 13.87 -21.15
CA HIS A 540 12.94 13.83 -22.15
C HIS A 540 12.79 12.37 -22.61
N THR A 541 11.80 11.68 -22.08
CA THR A 541 11.60 10.23 -22.21
C THR A 541 11.61 9.77 -23.67
N PHE A 542 10.92 10.51 -24.58
CA PHE A 542 10.82 10.20 -25.99
C PHE A 542 11.13 11.46 -26.83
N GLU A 543 12.18 11.41 -27.65
CA GLU A 543 12.47 12.48 -28.62
C GLU A 543 11.41 12.51 -29.74
N THR A 544 10.97 11.32 -30.14
CA THR A 544 9.83 11.14 -31.06
C THR A 544 8.84 10.20 -30.39
N LEU A 545 7.54 10.54 -30.52
CA LEU A 545 6.50 9.70 -29.92
C LEU A 545 6.53 8.30 -30.54
N PRO A 546 6.65 7.23 -29.75
CA PRO A 546 6.67 5.86 -30.25
C PRO A 546 5.32 5.53 -30.89
N LYS A 547 5.33 4.79 -32.01
CA LYS A 547 4.11 4.25 -32.62
C LYS A 547 3.96 2.79 -32.23
N GLN A 548 2.74 2.36 -31.91
CA GLN A 548 2.44 0.99 -31.50
C GLN A 548 3.01 -0.04 -32.50
N SER A 549 2.92 0.24 -33.79
CA SER A 549 3.41 -0.64 -34.85
C SER A 549 4.93 -0.83 -34.89
N GLU A 550 5.69 0.02 -34.21
CA GLU A 550 7.16 0.00 -34.24
C GLU A 550 7.75 -0.94 -33.17
N TRP A 551 7.03 -1.19 -32.09
CA TRP A 551 7.52 -1.99 -30.98
C TRP A 551 6.61 -3.18 -30.59
N ASP A 552 5.36 -3.21 -31.06
CA ASP A 552 4.45 -4.33 -30.81
C ASP A 552 4.86 -5.52 -31.69
N LYS A 553 5.56 -6.45 -31.10
CA LYS A 553 5.97 -7.72 -31.74
C LYS A 553 4.95 -8.84 -31.52
N THR A 554 3.88 -8.58 -30.80
CA THR A 554 2.82 -9.57 -30.54
C THR A 554 2.03 -9.80 -31.84
N PRO A 555 1.90 -11.05 -32.32
CA PRO A 555 0.98 -11.35 -33.42
C PRO A 555 -0.43 -10.88 -33.00
N ALA A 556 -1.11 -10.20 -33.88
CA ALA A 556 -2.53 -9.88 -33.68
C ALA A 556 -3.30 -11.19 -33.46
N HIS A 557 -3.78 -11.43 -32.26
CA HIS A 557 -4.66 -12.53 -31.92
C HIS A 557 -6.12 -12.11 -32.05
#